data_9aec4e705e5a6182fdf0571f455e039a
#
_entry.id   9aec4e705e5a6182fdf0571f455e039a
#
_cell.length_a   1.000
_cell.length_b   1.000
_cell.length_c   1.000
_cell.angle_alpha   90.00
_cell.angle_beta   90.00
_cell.angle_gamma   90.00
#
_symmetry.space_group_name_H-M   'P 1'
#
loop_
_entity.id
_entity.type
_entity.pdbx_description
1 polymer ?
#
loop_
_entity_poly.entity_id
_entity_poly.type
_entity_poly.pdbx_seq_one_letter_code
_entity_poly.pdbx_strand_id
1 'polypeptide(L)'
;MRFSPSNGLMYKRALVANGIVFDKARPVSHQRLHMNGNNSGRLRIFTWHIHGSYLYYLSKGNYDIFIPVNGTRSEGYYGRGETFPFGPNVIEVDAADVRNKEFDCILFQSERNYLIDQHDILADWQKRLPRLYVEHNTPVQHPTNSRHVMTDPAVKMVHVTHFNKLMWDNGGSRNVCVIEHGVCIPEVSYRGDIPRGIVVINHIEQRGRITGWDVFDEVRKHVPLDLIGMGTSGSGGLGEVLNPQLPEFISHYRFFFNPIRYTSFGLAVCEAMMTGMPVVALATTEYVTVIKDRECGLIDTNIDRLIEGMNNLIADPVWARQLGEQAREVATSKFSITRFVTDWENTFRQTIQHNYEKGNSIYQ
;
A
#
# COMPACT_ATOMS: atom_id res chain seq x y z
N MET A 1 -9.09 6.54 -41.16
CA MET A 1 -9.65 5.18 -41.07
C MET A 1 -10.69 5.18 -39.96
N ARG A 2 -11.93 4.87 -40.36
CA ARG A 2 -13.09 4.87 -39.46
C ARG A 2 -13.09 3.59 -38.64
N PHE A 3 -13.27 3.64 -37.33
CA PHE A 3 -13.71 2.51 -36.53
C PHE A 3 -15.14 2.74 -36.04
N SER A 4 -15.99 1.80 -36.39
CA SER A 4 -17.42 1.73 -36.09
C SER A 4 -17.64 1.06 -34.72
N PRO A 5 -18.67 1.45 -33.95
CA PRO A 5 -19.05 0.77 -32.73
C PRO A 5 -20.19 -0.24 -32.98
N SER A 6 -20.07 -1.44 -32.47
CA SER A 6 -21.18 -2.38 -32.26
C SER A 6 -20.73 -3.43 -31.24
N ASN A 7 -21.35 -3.68 -30.11
CA ASN A 7 -22.62 -4.31 -29.91
C ASN A 7 -23.01 -4.21 -28.43
N GLY A 8 -24.08 -3.51 -28.14
CA GLY A 8 -24.85 -3.69 -26.94
C GLY A 8 -25.76 -4.92 -27.09
N LEU A 9 -25.75 -5.82 -26.16
CA LEU A 9 -26.77 -6.86 -26.05
C LEU A 9 -27.59 -6.67 -24.78
N MET A 10 -28.85 -6.38 -25.05
CA MET A 10 -29.97 -6.40 -24.10
C MET A 10 -30.14 -7.80 -23.46
N TYR A 11 -30.37 -7.83 -22.15
CA TYR A 11 -31.19 -8.89 -21.57
C TYR A 11 -32.39 -8.23 -20.84
N LYS A 12 -33.55 -8.36 -21.49
CA LYS A 12 -34.87 -8.13 -20.89
C LYS A 12 -35.55 -9.47 -20.67
N ARG A 13 -36.01 -9.65 -19.41
CA ARG A 13 -37.22 -10.35 -18.96
C ARG A 13 -37.43 -11.83 -19.31
N ALA A 14 -37.50 -12.65 -18.29
CA ALA A 14 -38.55 -13.67 -18.16
C ALA A 14 -39.00 -13.75 -16.69
N LEU A 15 -40.23 -13.30 -16.42
CA LEU A 15 -41.00 -13.64 -15.26
C LEU A 15 -41.65 -15.03 -15.50
N VAL A 16 -41.36 -16.00 -14.65
CA VAL A 16 -42.26 -17.18 -14.48
C VAL A 16 -42.46 -17.40 -12.99
N ALA A 17 -43.70 -17.26 -12.57
CA ALA A 17 -44.19 -17.60 -11.26
C ALA A 17 -44.22 -19.13 -11.13
N ASN A 18 -43.64 -19.65 -10.06
CA ASN A 18 -44.03 -20.93 -9.48
C ASN A 18 -43.68 -20.94 -7.99
N GLY A 19 -44.67 -21.27 -7.19
CA GLY A 19 -44.69 -21.20 -5.75
C GLY A 19 -43.58 -22.02 -5.10
N ILE A 20 -42.83 -21.35 -4.25
CA ILE A 20 -41.96 -21.99 -3.26
C ILE A 20 -42.52 -21.61 -1.88
N VAL A 21 -42.93 -22.63 -1.16
CA VAL A 21 -43.34 -22.62 0.23
C VAL A 21 -42.17 -22.06 1.08
N PHE A 22 -42.43 -20.97 1.79
CA PHE A 22 -41.51 -20.45 2.78
C PHE A 22 -41.40 -21.43 3.94
N ASP A 23 -40.34 -22.20 3.97
CA ASP A 23 -39.95 -22.95 5.15
C ASP A 23 -39.46 -21.95 6.20
N LYS A 24 -40.07 -21.99 7.38
CA LYS A 24 -39.74 -21.08 8.47
C LYS A 24 -38.29 -21.27 8.87
N ALA A 25 -37.47 -20.29 8.54
CA ALA A 25 -36.07 -20.21 8.98
C ALA A 25 -36.05 -20.35 10.53
N ARG A 26 -35.38 -21.40 11.00
CA ARG A 26 -35.02 -21.54 12.41
C ARG A 26 -34.19 -20.32 12.80
N PRO A 27 -34.42 -19.71 13.97
CA PRO A 27 -33.58 -18.64 14.46
C PRO A 27 -32.16 -19.21 14.68
N VAL A 28 -31.20 -18.73 13.91
CA VAL A 28 -29.79 -18.94 14.19
C VAL A 28 -29.56 -18.34 15.57
N SER A 29 -29.22 -19.16 16.54
CA SER A 29 -28.83 -18.72 17.87
C SER A 29 -27.62 -17.78 17.73
N HIS A 30 -27.89 -16.47 17.81
CA HIS A 30 -26.86 -15.48 18.03
C HIS A 30 -26.24 -15.76 19.39
N GLN A 31 -25.15 -16.52 19.42
CA GLN A 31 -24.24 -16.46 20.56
C GLN A 31 -23.81 -14.99 20.69
N ARG A 32 -24.40 -14.31 21.67
CA ARG A 32 -23.92 -13.00 22.13
C ARG A 32 -22.47 -13.16 22.48
N LEU A 33 -21.59 -12.64 21.62
CA LEU A 33 -20.24 -12.29 22.03
C LEU A 33 -20.38 -11.18 23.09
N HIS A 34 -20.49 -11.59 24.35
CA HIS A 34 -20.33 -10.69 25.47
C HIS A 34 -18.92 -10.13 25.40
N MET A 35 -18.79 -8.91 24.89
CA MET A 35 -17.65 -8.08 25.17
C MET A 35 -17.70 -7.69 26.65
N ASN A 36 -17.30 -8.61 27.53
CA ASN A 36 -16.88 -8.22 28.86
C ASN A 36 -15.68 -7.31 28.71
N GLY A 37 -15.69 -6.14 29.34
CA GLY A 37 -14.72 -5.04 29.18
C GLY A 37 -13.25 -5.35 29.53
N ASN A 38 -12.77 -6.55 29.23
CA ASN A 38 -11.39 -7.00 29.40
C ASN A 38 -11.03 -8.11 28.38
N ASN A 39 -11.49 -8.03 27.14
CA ASN A 39 -11.05 -8.99 26.14
C ASN A 39 -9.76 -8.48 25.49
N SER A 40 -8.62 -8.85 26.07
CA SER A 40 -7.25 -8.67 25.56
C SER A 40 -6.93 -9.59 24.36
N GLY A 41 -7.95 -10.05 23.65
CA GLY A 41 -7.80 -10.88 22.46
C GLY A 41 -7.22 -10.08 21.30
N ARG A 42 -6.31 -10.69 20.56
CA ARG A 42 -5.79 -10.14 19.29
C ARG A 42 -6.94 -10.06 18.28
N LEU A 43 -7.03 -8.96 17.54
CA LEU A 43 -8.00 -8.84 16.45
C LEU A 43 -7.65 -9.80 15.31
N ARG A 44 -8.67 -10.36 14.67
CA ARG A 44 -8.55 -11.26 13.52
C ARG A 44 -8.95 -10.50 12.26
N ILE A 45 -7.95 -10.08 11.47
CA ILE A 45 -8.12 -9.27 10.28
C ILE A 45 -8.00 -10.16 9.05
N PHE A 46 -9.01 -10.18 8.19
CA PHE A 46 -8.94 -10.86 6.90
C PHE A 46 -8.55 -9.87 5.81
N THR A 47 -7.58 -10.22 4.97
CA THR A 47 -7.15 -9.42 3.81
C THR A 47 -6.53 -10.31 2.73
N TRP A 48 -6.22 -9.73 1.58
CA TRP A 48 -5.50 -10.40 0.49
C TRP A 48 -4.05 -9.92 0.41
N HIS A 49 -3.15 -10.77 -0.06
CA HIS A 49 -1.75 -10.40 -0.27
C HIS A 49 -1.60 -9.68 -1.62
N ILE A 50 -1.73 -8.36 -1.62
CA ILE A 50 -1.61 -7.51 -2.83
C ILE A 50 -0.28 -6.75 -2.83
N HIS A 51 0.01 -5.97 -1.79
CA HIS A 51 1.23 -5.18 -1.64
C HIS A 51 2.10 -5.78 -0.54
N GLY A 52 3.07 -6.62 -0.92
CA GLY A 52 3.85 -7.42 0.03
C GLY A 52 4.57 -6.59 1.09
N SER A 53 5.28 -5.52 0.71
CA SER A 53 5.97 -4.63 1.66
C SER A 53 4.98 -3.99 2.65
N TYR A 54 3.84 -3.50 2.14
CA TYR A 54 2.84 -2.89 2.99
C TYR A 54 2.23 -3.90 3.97
N LEU A 55 1.86 -5.08 3.48
CA LEU A 55 1.34 -6.17 4.30
C LEU A 55 2.36 -6.62 5.36
N TYR A 56 3.65 -6.65 4.99
CA TYR A 56 4.73 -6.97 5.92
C TYR A 56 4.80 -5.97 7.08
N TYR A 57 4.75 -4.67 6.79
CA TYR A 57 4.74 -3.65 7.84
C TYR A 57 3.43 -3.66 8.63
N LEU A 58 2.29 -3.85 7.97
CA LEU A 58 1.01 -4.01 8.64
C LEU A 58 1.05 -5.17 9.65
N SER A 59 1.71 -6.28 9.29
CA SER A 59 1.81 -7.47 10.15
C SER A 59 2.63 -7.28 11.44
N LYS A 60 3.28 -6.13 11.61
CA LYS A 60 4.00 -5.81 12.87
C LYS A 60 3.07 -5.39 14.00
N GLY A 61 1.77 -5.16 13.72
CA GLY A 61 0.78 -4.83 14.74
C GLY A 61 0.38 -6.02 15.62
N ASN A 62 -0.29 -5.71 16.74
CA ASN A 62 -0.75 -6.72 17.69
C ASN A 62 -2.12 -7.30 17.29
N TYR A 63 -2.19 -7.87 16.10
CA TYR A 63 -3.36 -8.57 15.54
C TYR A 63 -2.92 -9.73 14.66
N ASP A 64 -3.83 -10.65 14.38
CA ASP A 64 -3.63 -11.76 13.48
C ASP A 64 -4.19 -11.40 12.11
N ILE A 65 -3.41 -11.63 11.05
CA ILE A 65 -3.78 -11.37 9.67
C ILE A 65 -4.01 -12.70 8.97
N PHE A 66 -5.21 -12.89 8.46
CA PHE A 66 -5.57 -14.07 7.66
C PHE A 66 -5.54 -13.71 6.19
N ILE A 67 -4.81 -14.48 5.41
CA ILE A 67 -4.64 -14.28 3.96
C ILE A 67 -5.04 -15.55 3.20
N PRO A 68 -5.81 -15.43 2.10
CA PRO A 68 -6.23 -16.57 1.34
C PRO A 68 -5.09 -17.13 0.50
N VAL A 69 -5.12 -18.45 0.29
CA VAL A 69 -4.30 -19.17 -0.67
C VAL A 69 -5.18 -20.00 -1.58
N ASN A 70 -4.78 -20.19 -2.82
CA ASN A 70 -5.40 -21.14 -3.75
C ASN A 70 -4.33 -22.04 -4.38
N GLY A 71 -4.75 -23.08 -5.06
CA GLY A 71 -3.85 -24.07 -5.65
C GLY A 71 -2.88 -23.50 -6.70
N THR A 72 -3.22 -22.36 -7.34
CA THR A 72 -2.40 -21.70 -8.36
C THR A 72 -1.54 -20.57 -7.83
N ARG A 73 -1.71 -20.18 -6.55
CA ARG A 73 -1.04 -19.02 -5.97
C ARG A 73 -1.18 -17.75 -6.85
N SER A 74 -2.39 -17.54 -7.39
CA SER A 74 -2.69 -16.41 -8.26
C SER A 74 -2.67 -15.06 -7.51
N GLU A 75 -2.79 -13.96 -8.24
CA GLU A 75 -2.79 -12.60 -7.67
C GLU A 75 -3.81 -12.46 -6.52
N GLY A 76 -3.35 -11.96 -5.39
CA GLY A 76 -4.12 -11.87 -4.14
C GLY A 76 -4.17 -13.15 -3.31
N TYR A 77 -3.77 -14.30 -3.88
CA TYR A 77 -3.81 -15.63 -3.26
C TYR A 77 -2.42 -16.27 -3.11
N TYR A 78 -1.37 -15.45 -3.12
CA TYR A 78 0.03 -15.90 -2.98
C TYR A 78 0.33 -16.54 -1.62
N GLY A 79 -0.52 -16.30 -0.61
CA GLY A 79 -0.18 -16.60 0.77
C GLY A 79 0.97 -15.73 1.27
N ARG A 80 1.82 -16.27 2.14
CA ARG A 80 2.97 -15.54 2.71
C ARG A 80 4.07 -15.27 1.68
N GLY A 81 4.27 -16.20 0.72
CA GLY A 81 5.40 -16.15 -0.19
C GLY A 81 6.74 -16.29 0.55
N GLU A 82 7.83 -16.01 -0.16
CA GLU A 82 9.20 -16.13 0.37
C GLU A 82 9.94 -14.80 0.48
N THR A 83 9.38 -13.73 -0.11
CA THR A 83 10.05 -12.42 -0.20
C THR A 83 10.12 -11.70 1.15
N PHE A 84 9.10 -11.87 1.99
CA PHE A 84 8.99 -11.16 3.27
C PHE A 84 9.01 -12.14 4.44
N PRO A 85 9.79 -11.88 5.50
CA PRO A 85 9.85 -12.73 6.69
C PRO A 85 8.65 -12.47 7.62
N PHE A 86 7.45 -12.86 7.17
CA PHE A 86 6.24 -12.73 7.96
C PHE A 86 6.30 -13.53 9.26
N GLY A 87 5.80 -12.93 10.35
CA GLY A 87 5.66 -13.58 11.64
C GLY A 87 4.55 -14.66 11.67
N PRO A 88 4.44 -15.40 12.78
CA PRO A 88 3.41 -16.45 12.92
C PRO A 88 1.98 -15.90 12.96
N ASN A 89 1.81 -14.60 13.17
CA ASN A 89 0.52 -13.90 13.15
C ASN A 89 -0.03 -13.63 11.73
N VAL A 90 0.71 -13.97 10.67
CA VAL A 90 0.19 -14.00 9.31
C VAL A 90 -0.15 -15.45 8.97
N ILE A 91 -1.44 -15.74 8.85
CA ILE A 91 -2.01 -17.08 8.79
C ILE A 91 -2.58 -17.32 7.40
N GLU A 92 -2.11 -18.33 6.71
CA GLU A 92 -2.68 -18.76 5.43
C GLU A 92 -3.97 -19.55 5.67
N VAL A 93 -4.98 -19.28 4.84
CA VAL A 93 -6.26 -20.00 4.84
C VAL A 93 -6.57 -20.44 3.41
N ASP A 94 -6.92 -21.69 3.19
CA ASP A 94 -7.41 -22.11 1.87
C ASP A 94 -8.63 -21.27 1.48
N ALA A 95 -8.64 -20.77 0.25
CA ALA A 95 -9.71 -19.91 -0.25
C ALA A 95 -11.10 -20.58 -0.15
N ALA A 96 -11.16 -21.91 -0.28
CA ALA A 96 -12.41 -22.67 -0.12
C ALA A 96 -12.90 -22.70 1.34
N ASP A 97 -11.99 -22.59 2.30
CA ASP A 97 -12.29 -22.63 3.74
C ASP A 97 -12.53 -21.27 4.37
N VAL A 98 -12.23 -20.17 3.68
CA VAL A 98 -12.38 -18.80 4.20
C VAL A 98 -13.78 -18.56 4.75
N ARG A 99 -14.83 -19.04 4.04
CA ARG A 99 -16.23 -18.88 4.42
C ARG A 99 -16.61 -19.53 5.75
N ASN A 100 -15.79 -20.44 6.25
CA ASN A 100 -15.97 -21.18 7.50
C ASN A 100 -15.16 -20.57 8.66
N LYS A 101 -14.38 -19.50 8.42
CA LYS A 101 -13.54 -18.86 9.43
C LYS A 101 -14.22 -17.62 10.01
N GLU A 102 -13.92 -17.33 11.24
CA GLU A 102 -14.39 -16.13 11.92
C GLU A 102 -13.30 -15.04 11.87
N PHE A 103 -13.71 -13.84 11.52
CA PHE A 103 -12.87 -12.64 11.49
C PHE A 103 -13.57 -11.51 12.25
N ASP A 104 -12.83 -10.52 12.70
CA ASP A 104 -13.38 -9.33 13.36
C ASP A 104 -13.59 -8.18 12.35
N CYS A 105 -12.80 -8.11 11.29
CA CYS A 105 -13.03 -7.21 10.16
C CYS A 105 -12.35 -7.69 8.87
N ILE A 106 -12.74 -7.06 7.76
CA ILE A 106 -12.21 -7.30 6.42
C ILE A 106 -11.48 -6.04 5.94
N LEU A 107 -10.24 -6.20 5.45
CA LEU A 107 -9.46 -5.13 4.83
C LEU A 107 -9.28 -5.42 3.34
N PHE A 108 -9.83 -4.57 2.49
CA PHE A 108 -9.60 -4.58 1.05
C PHE A 108 -8.36 -3.77 0.71
N GLN A 109 -7.58 -4.24 -0.26
CA GLN A 109 -6.35 -3.58 -0.72
C GLN A 109 -6.31 -3.31 -2.23
N SER A 110 -7.36 -3.73 -2.97
CA SER A 110 -7.48 -3.50 -4.41
C SER A 110 -8.94 -3.49 -4.84
N GLU A 111 -9.19 -2.86 -6.00
CA GLU A 111 -10.50 -2.88 -6.66
C GLU A 111 -11.02 -4.31 -6.86
N ARG A 112 -10.16 -5.23 -7.29
CA ARG A 112 -10.50 -6.63 -7.49
C ARG A 112 -10.98 -7.29 -6.20
N ASN A 113 -10.27 -7.08 -5.07
CA ASN A 113 -10.70 -7.64 -3.79
C ASN A 113 -12.09 -7.16 -3.39
N TYR A 114 -12.37 -5.86 -3.63
CA TYR A 114 -13.64 -5.24 -3.28
C TYR A 114 -14.79 -5.60 -4.24
N LEU A 115 -14.55 -5.62 -5.55
CA LEU A 115 -15.60 -5.85 -6.54
C LEU A 115 -15.84 -7.32 -6.89
N ILE A 116 -14.84 -8.19 -6.74
CA ILE A 116 -14.87 -9.57 -7.21
C ILE A 116 -14.59 -10.55 -6.08
N ASP A 117 -13.36 -10.59 -5.57
CA ASP A 117 -12.87 -11.68 -4.73
C ASP A 117 -13.71 -11.87 -3.46
N GLN A 118 -14.24 -10.79 -2.85
CA GLN A 118 -15.13 -10.91 -1.69
C GLN A 118 -16.39 -11.74 -1.97
N HIS A 119 -16.91 -11.71 -3.20
CA HIS A 119 -18.09 -12.44 -3.59
C HIS A 119 -17.80 -13.91 -3.86
N ASP A 120 -16.59 -14.23 -4.24
CA ASP A 120 -16.17 -15.60 -4.55
C ASP A 120 -15.88 -16.41 -3.28
N ILE A 121 -15.25 -15.81 -2.27
CA ILE A 121 -14.71 -16.57 -1.12
C ILE A 121 -15.36 -16.24 0.24
N LEU A 122 -16.01 -15.08 0.40
CA LEU A 122 -16.66 -14.73 1.67
C LEU A 122 -18.11 -15.20 1.72
N ALA A 123 -18.52 -15.71 2.86
CA ALA A 123 -19.94 -15.97 3.16
C ALA A 123 -20.72 -14.66 3.35
N ASP A 124 -22.04 -14.70 3.18
CA ASP A 124 -22.89 -13.50 3.29
C ASP A 124 -22.84 -12.83 4.68
N TRP A 125 -22.65 -13.61 5.73
CA TRP A 125 -22.48 -13.05 7.07
C TRP A 125 -21.12 -12.34 7.23
N GLN A 126 -20.03 -12.83 6.58
CA GLN A 126 -18.71 -12.20 6.60
C GLN A 126 -18.71 -10.87 5.84
N LYS A 127 -19.47 -10.76 4.74
CA LYS A 127 -19.64 -9.50 3.98
C LYS A 127 -20.34 -8.39 4.79
N ARG A 128 -20.98 -8.73 5.93
CA ARG A 128 -21.57 -7.78 6.87
C ARG A 128 -20.67 -7.40 8.04
N LEU A 129 -19.49 -8.01 8.16
CA LEU A 129 -18.48 -7.62 9.14
C LEU A 129 -18.04 -6.16 8.93
N PRO A 130 -17.42 -5.53 9.93
CA PRO A 130 -16.73 -4.26 9.76
C PRO A 130 -15.74 -4.33 8.58
N ARG A 131 -15.77 -3.33 7.69
CA ARG A 131 -14.97 -3.34 6.47
C ARG A 131 -14.17 -2.07 6.31
N LEU A 132 -12.92 -2.23 5.89
CA LEU A 132 -12.02 -1.14 5.54
C LEU A 132 -11.49 -1.34 4.12
N TYR A 133 -11.16 -0.25 3.45
CA TYR A 133 -10.46 -0.25 2.18
C TYR A 133 -9.23 0.64 2.30
N VAL A 134 -8.04 0.11 2.03
CA VAL A 134 -6.82 0.92 1.92
C VAL A 134 -6.48 1.19 0.47
N GLU A 135 -6.41 2.48 0.11
CA GLU A 135 -6.02 2.92 -1.22
C GLU A 135 -4.55 3.30 -1.23
N HIS A 136 -3.78 2.50 -1.97
CA HIS A 136 -2.32 2.64 -2.08
C HIS A 136 -1.88 3.61 -3.16
N ASN A 137 -2.72 3.86 -4.16
CA ASN A 137 -2.34 4.56 -5.38
C ASN A 137 -3.08 5.88 -5.53
N THR A 138 -2.48 6.77 -6.30
CA THR A 138 -3.18 7.93 -6.88
C THR A 138 -4.10 7.47 -8.01
N PRO A 139 -5.15 8.24 -8.36
CA PRO A 139 -6.00 7.92 -9.52
C PRO A 139 -5.18 7.99 -10.82
N VAL A 140 -5.08 6.86 -11.53
CA VAL A 140 -4.23 6.75 -12.73
C VAL A 140 -4.96 7.16 -14.01
N GLN A 141 -6.25 6.82 -14.13
CA GLN A 141 -7.02 7.06 -15.37
C GLN A 141 -7.21 8.56 -15.64
N HIS A 142 -7.60 9.31 -14.61
CA HIS A 142 -7.73 10.75 -14.67
C HIS A 142 -7.32 11.36 -13.33
N PRO A 143 -6.13 12.00 -13.25
CA PRO A 143 -5.52 12.43 -11.98
C PRO A 143 -6.42 13.28 -11.07
N THR A 144 -7.30 14.10 -11.65
CA THR A 144 -8.11 15.08 -10.91
C THR A 144 -9.63 14.85 -11.01
N ASN A 145 -10.08 13.80 -11.71
CA ASN A 145 -11.50 13.57 -11.95
C ASN A 145 -11.86 12.07 -11.91
N SER A 146 -11.17 11.28 -11.11
CA SER A 146 -11.50 9.88 -10.90
C SER A 146 -12.25 9.70 -9.60
N ARG A 147 -13.46 9.14 -9.70
CA ARG A 147 -14.22 8.70 -8.55
C ARG A 147 -13.74 7.33 -8.11
N HIS A 148 -13.57 7.16 -6.81
CA HIS A 148 -13.15 5.89 -6.24
C HIS A 148 -14.24 4.81 -6.41
N VAL A 149 -13.83 3.58 -6.69
CA VAL A 149 -14.76 2.44 -6.89
C VAL A 149 -15.50 2.06 -5.62
N MET A 150 -14.87 2.22 -4.46
CA MET A 150 -15.48 2.00 -3.16
C MET A 150 -16.35 3.22 -2.80
N THR A 151 -17.66 3.07 -2.94
CA THR A 151 -18.65 4.12 -2.67
C THR A 151 -19.58 3.79 -1.48
N ASP A 152 -19.43 2.63 -0.86
CA ASP A 152 -20.23 2.22 0.29
C ASP A 152 -19.85 3.04 1.53
N PRO A 153 -20.74 3.88 2.08
CA PRO A 153 -20.43 4.71 3.24
C PRO A 153 -20.20 3.91 4.54
N ALA A 154 -20.56 2.62 4.55
CA ALA A 154 -20.31 1.73 5.68
C ALA A 154 -18.87 1.21 5.70
N VAL A 155 -18.13 1.30 4.58
CA VAL A 155 -16.73 0.92 4.49
C VAL A 155 -15.83 2.10 4.87
N LYS A 156 -14.89 1.89 5.79
CA LYS A 156 -13.89 2.89 6.16
C LYS A 156 -12.83 2.99 5.06
N MET A 157 -12.69 4.16 4.44
CA MET A 157 -11.61 4.44 3.48
C MET A 157 -10.36 4.92 4.22
N VAL A 158 -9.22 4.31 3.91
CA VAL A 158 -7.90 4.70 4.40
C VAL A 158 -7.02 5.03 3.20
N HIS A 159 -6.54 6.26 3.08
CA HIS A 159 -5.51 6.64 2.13
C HIS A 159 -4.13 6.59 2.79
N VAL A 160 -3.11 6.21 2.02
CA VAL A 160 -1.73 6.12 2.53
C VAL A 160 -0.99 7.46 2.55
N THR A 161 -1.53 8.49 1.89
CA THR A 161 -1.01 9.87 1.92
C THR A 161 -2.14 10.90 1.89
N HIS A 162 -1.84 12.12 2.33
CA HIS A 162 -2.76 13.25 2.18
C HIS A 162 -2.97 13.61 0.71
N PHE A 163 -1.93 13.45 -0.12
CA PHE A 163 -2.04 13.66 -1.57
C PHE A 163 -3.04 12.69 -2.21
N ASN A 164 -2.98 11.38 -1.89
CA ASN A 164 -3.96 10.42 -2.40
C ASN A 164 -5.40 10.82 -2.02
N LYS A 165 -5.61 11.17 -0.73
CA LYS A 165 -6.92 11.60 -0.24
C LYS A 165 -7.43 12.85 -0.97
N LEU A 166 -6.54 13.78 -1.34
CA LEU A 166 -6.87 15.00 -2.09
C LEU A 166 -7.28 14.68 -3.54
N MET A 167 -6.57 13.73 -4.18
CA MET A 167 -6.73 13.46 -5.61
C MET A 167 -7.92 12.55 -5.94
N TRP A 168 -8.32 11.67 -5.04
CA TRP A 168 -9.49 10.83 -5.24
C TRP A 168 -10.80 11.55 -4.93
N ASP A 169 -11.78 11.47 -5.83
CA ASP A 169 -13.17 11.76 -5.48
C ASP A 169 -13.73 10.60 -4.63
N ASN A 170 -13.81 10.80 -3.35
CA ASN A 170 -14.35 9.85 -2.38
C ASN A 170 -15.90 9.95 -2.27
N GLY A 171 -16.59 10.58 -3.24
CA GLY A 171 -18.05 10.67 -3.29
C GLY A 171 -18.66 11.43 -2.11
N GLY A 172 -17.94 12.39 -1.51
CA GLY A 172 -18.39 13.14 -0.33
C GLY A 172 -18.43 12.31 0.96
N SER A 173 -17.88 11.10 0.97
CA SER A 173 -17.81 10.28 2.18
C SER A 173 -17.03 10.98 3.29
N ARG A 174 -17.61 10.99 4.51
CA ARG A 174 -16.93 11.44 5.73
C ARG A 174 -16.17 10.32 6.44
N ASN A 175 -16.35 9.07 6.01
CA ASN A 175 -15.70 7.90 6.60
C ASN A 175 -14.33 7.63 5.95
N VAL A 176 -13.50 8.69 5.86
CA VAL A 176 -12.20 8.68 5.18
C VAL A 176 -11.14 9.21 6.13
N CYS A 177 -10.02 8.48 6.25
CA CYS A 177 -8.84 8.94 6.99
C CYS A 177 -7.55 8.75 6.19
N VAL A 178 -6.43 9.19 6.74
CA VAL A 178 -5.08 8.94 6.24
C VAL A 178 -4.32 8.20 7.31
N ILE A 179 -3.64 7.11 6.91
CA ILE A 179 -2.63 6.43 7.72
C ILE A 179 -1.37 6.41 6.88
N GLU A 180 -0.45 7.32 7.16
CA GLU A 180 0.81 7.39 6.45
C GLU A 180 1.66 6.13 6.71
N HIS A 181 2.55 5.80 5.81
CA HIS A 181 3.41 4.62 5.92
C HIS A 181 4.15 4.53 7.26
N GLY A 182 4.45 3.30 7.65
CA GLY A 182 5.41 3.00 8.70
C GLY A 182 6.33 1.90 8.21
N VAL A 183 7.61 2.04 8.49
CA VAL A 183 8.64 1.08 8.10
C VAL A 183 9.51 0.71 9.29
N CYS A 184 10.05 -0.49 9.27
CA CYS A 184 11.13 -0.91 10.13
C CYS A 184 12.20 -1.57 9.27
N ILE A 185 13.41 -1.12 9.43
CA ILE A 185 14.57 -1.69 8.76
C ILE A 185 15.46 -2.40 9.78
N PRO A 186 16.29 -3.37 9.37
CA PRO A 186 17.36 -3.89 10.21
C PRO A 186 18.27 -2.74 10.70
N GLU A 187 19.08 -3.00 11.73
CA GLU A 187 20.11 -2.06 12.16
C GLU A 187 21.18 -1.92 11.07
N VAL A 188 20.93 -0.99 10.17
CA VAL A 188 21.82 -0.65 9.06
C VAL A 188 22.19 0.83 9.17
N SER A 189 23.47 1.13 8.97
CA SER A 189 23.97 2.49 8.92
C SER A 189 24.35 2.86 7.49
N TYR A 190 23.97 4.04 7.08
CA TYR A 190 24.38 4.61 5.80
C TYR A 190 25.92 4.66 5.67
N ARG A 191 26.46 4.08 4.62
CA ARG A 191 27.88 4.06 4.29
C ARG A 191 28.22 5.09 3.22
N GLY A 192 27.48 5.10 2.12
CA GLY A 192 27.70 6.04 1.02
C GLY A 192 29.08 5.92 0.36
N ASP A 193 29.67 4.73 0.41
CA ASP A 193 31.04 4.45 -0.09
C ASP A 193 31.08 4.20 -1.60
N ILE A 194 29.95 3.87 -2.22
CA ILE A 194 29.81 3.78 -3.67
C ILE A 194 29.42 5.17 -4.20
N PRO A 195 30.27 5.85 -4.99
CA PRO A 195 29.99 7.20 -5.51
C PRO A 195 28.99 7.16 -6.69
N ARG A 196 27.81 6.58 -6.47
CA ARG A 196 26.74 6.40 -7.43
C ARG A 196 25.39 6.58 -6.73
N GLY A 197 24.36 6.93 -7.48
CA GLY A 197 22.98 6.85 -7.00
C GLY A 197 22.36 5.50 -7.26
N ILE A 198 21.32 5.18 -6.48
CA ILE A 198 20.50 3.97 -6.65
C ILE A 198 19.04 4.35 -6.90
N VAL A 199 18.38 3.67 -7.85
CA VAL A 199 16.96 3.75 -8.15
C VAL A 199 16.32 2.40 -7.82
N VAL A 200 15.24 2.40 -7.06
CA VAL A 200 14.53 1.18 -6.63
C VAL A 200 13.09 1.25 -7.10
N ILE A 201 12.82 0.74 -8.30
CA ILE A 201 11.48 0.80 -8.92
C ILE A 201 11.22 -0.47 -9.73
N ASN A 202 10.16 -1.19 -9.38
CA ASN A 202 9.70 -2.35 -10.14
C ASN A 202 9.07 -1.91 -11.48
N HIS A 203 9.44 -2.61 -12.56
CA HIS A 203 8.84 -2.44 -13.89
C HIS A 203 8.87 -0.99 -14.38
N ILE A 204 9.95 -0.25 -14.09
CA ILE A 204 10.05 1.20 -14.36
C ILE A 204 9.82 1.54 -15.84
N GLU A 205 10.38 0.76 -16.76
CA GLU A 205 10.24 0.96 -18.20
C GLU A 205 8.81 0.72 -18.66
N GLN A 206 8.19 -0.41 -18.25
CA GLN A 206 6.83 -0.78 -18.63
C GLN A 206 5.79 0.20 -18.05
N ARG A 207 6.06 0.75 -16.88
CA ARG A 207 5.21 1.77 -16.24
C ARG A 207 5.47 3.18 -16.79
N GLY A 208 6.55 3.35 -17.54
CA GLY A 208 6.83 4.51 -18.38
C GLY A 208 6.93 5.84 -17.63
N ARG A 209 6.27 6.86 -18.17
CA ARG A 209 6.38 8.24 -17.67
C ARG A 209 5.87 8.45 -16.24
N ILE A 210 4.90 7.67 -15.79
CA ILE A 210 4.35 7.77 -14.43
C ILE A 210 5.47 7.52 -13.42
N THR A 211 6.27 6.48 -13.63
CA THR A 211 7.40 6.12 -12.77
C THR A 211 8.71 6.80 -13.14
N GLY A 212 8.69 7.66 -14.18
CA GLY A 212 9.84 8.48 -14.55
C GLY A 212 10.92 7.76 -15.33
N TRP A 213 10.57 6.73 -16.11
CA TRP A 213 11.51 6.03 -16.97
C TRP A 213 12.34 6.98 -17.85
N ASP A 214 11.69 7.93 -18.51
CA ASP A 214 12.33 8.92 -19.37
C ASP A 214 13.24 9.90 -18.60
N VAL A 215 12.91 10.21 -17.34
CA VAL A 215 13.80 11.00 -16.45
C VAL A 215 15.00 10.18 -16.05
N PHE A 216 14.81 8.93 -15.64
CA PHE A 216 15.91 8.03 -15.30
C PHE A 216 16.86 7.84 -16.51
N ASP A 217 16.30 7.59 -17.70
CA ASP A 217 17.06 7.37 -18.92
C ASP A 217 17.87 8.61 -19.33
N GLU A 218 17.35 9.82 -19.08
CA GLU A 218 18.10 11.05 -19.32
C GLU A 218 19.16 11.28 -18.26
N VAL A 219 18.82 11.19 -16.97
CA VAL A 219 19.73 11.50 -15.86
C VAL A 219 20.93 10.57 -15.83
N ARG A 220 20.77 9.27 -16.14
CA ARG A 220 21.88 8.30 -16.13
C ARG A 220 22.96 8.57 -17.18
N LYS A 221 22.73 9.46 -18.13
CA LYS A 221 23.76 9.92 -19.09
C LYS A 221 24.72 10.93 -18.47
N HIS A 222 24.32 11.56 -17.38
CA HIS A 222 25.04 12.66 -16.72
C HIS A 222 25.51 12.31 -15.30
N VAL A 223 24.89 11.30 -14.68
CA VAL A 223 25.14 10.89 -13.31
C VAL A 223 25.24 9.37 -13.27
N PRO A 224 26.27 8.78 -12.62
CA PRO A 224 26.34 7.34 -12.45
C PRO A 224 25.21 6.85 -11.55
N LEU A 225 24.28 6.10 -12.13
CA LEU A 225 23.09 5.52 -11.47
C LEU A 225 23.05 4.02 -11.71
N ASP A 226 22.64 3.28 -10.67
CA ASP A 226 22.24 1.89 -10.77
C ASP A 226 20.72 1.77 -10.55
N LEU A 227 20.12 0.75 -11.16
CA LEU A 227 18.68 0.48 -11.10
C LEU A 227 18.46 -0.93 -10.58
N ILE A 228 17.58 -1.08 -9.59
CA ILE A 228 17.12 -2.38 -9.10
C ILE A 228 15.58 -2.44 -9.03
N GLY A 229 15.06 -3.65 -9.06
CA GLY A 229 13.64 -3.95 -8.99
C GLY A 229 13.22 -5.05 -9.95
N MET A 230 12.03 -5.58 -9.76
CA MET A 230 11.46 -6.58 -10.68
C MET A 230 11.37 -6.03 -12.10
N GLY A 231 11.72 -6.85 -13.10
CA GLY A 231 11.63 -6.50 -14.52
C GLY A 231 12.63 -5.45 -15.00
N THR A 232 13.73 -5.17 -14.26
CA THR A 232 14.72 -4.14 -14.62
C THR A 232 15.91 -4.69 -15.42
N SER A 233 16.18 -5.99 -15.40
CA SER A 233 17.37 -6.58 -16.07
C SER A 233 17.44 -6.27 -17.56
N GLY A 234 16.31 -6.23 -18.27
CA GLY A 234 16.23 -5.87 -19.69
C GLY A 234 16.51 -4.39 -19.99
N SER A 235 16.38 -3.53 -18.98
CA SER A 235 16.54 -2.06 -19.06
C SER A 235 17.90 -1.58 -18.54
N GLY A 236 18.86 -2.51 -18.38
CA GLY A 236 20.18 -2.22 -17.83
C GLY A 236 20.24 -2.14 -16.30
N GLY A 237 19.22 -2.64 -15.60
CA GLY A 237 19.21 -2.76 -14.16
C GLY A 237 19.88 -4.04 -13.66
N LEU A 238 20.21 -4.06 -12.37
CA LEU A 238 20.91 -5.17 -11.69
C LEU A 238 19.94 -6.30 -11.28
N GLY A 239 18.63 -6.16 -11.56
CA GLY A 239 17.61 -7.12 -11.16
C GLY A 239 17.00 -6.79 -9.80
N GLU A 240 16.41 -7.79 -9.15
CA GLU A 240 15.70 -7.65 -7.90
C GLU A 240 16.63 -7.88 -6.69
N VAL A 241 16.49 -7.03 -5.68
CA VAL A 241 17.05 -7.25 -4.34
C VAL A 241 15.87 -7.43 -3.38
N LEU A 242 15.82 -8.56 -2.69
CA LEU A 242 14.73 -8.89 -1.79
C LEU A 242 14.72 -7.99 -0.54
N ASN A 243 13.53 -7.73 -0.01
CA ASN A 243 13.31 -6.80 1.10
C ASN A 243 14.27 -6.99 2.29
N PRO A 244 14.57 -8.19 2.80
CA PRO A 244 15.47 -8.32 3.95
C PRO A 244 16.89 -7.80 3.68
N GLN A 245 17.38 -7.86 2.44
CA GLN A 245 18.71 -7.42 2.03
C GLN A 245 18.74 -5.99 1.50
N LEU A 246 17.58 -5.43 1.13
CA LEU A 246 17.48 -4.13 0.46
C LEU A 246 18.13 -2.98 1.27
N PRO A 247 17.84 -2.79 2.56
CA PRO A 247 18.43 -1.69 3.32
C PRO A 247 19.96 -1.74 3.39
N GLU A 248 20.53 -2.93 3.61
CA GLU A 248 21.99 -3.10 3.59
C GLU A 248 22.56 -2.83 2.21
N PHE A 249 21.97 -3.37 1.15
CA PHE A 249 22.42 -3.17 -0.23
C PHE A 249 22.43 -1.70 -0.62
N ILE A 250 21.35 -0.96 -0.38
CA ILE A 250 21.26 0.45 -0.77
C ILE A 250 22.13 1.36 0.11
N SER A 251 22.45 0.97 1.35
CA SER A 251 23.25 1.78 2.28
C SER A 251 24.63 2.17 1.76
N HIS A 252 25.17 1.37 0.83
CA HIS A 252 26.46 1.62 0.20
C HIS A 252 26.43 2.76 -0.82
N TYR A 253 25.26 3.02 -1.43
CA TYR A 253 25.15 4.05 -2.48
C TYR A 253 25.16 5.45 -1.88
N ARG A 254 25.70 6.41 -2.65
CA ARG A 254 25.87 7.80 -2.23
C ARG A 254 24.53 8.49 -1.97
N PHE A 255 23.49 8.19 -2.77
CA PHE A 255 22.12 8.73 -2.61
C PHE A 255 21.09 7.81 -3.23
N PHE A 256 19.86 7.99 -2.81
CA PHE A 256 18.68 7.37 -3.40
C PHE A 256 18.04 8.35 -4.38
N PHE A 257 17.84 7.94 -5.65
CA PHE A 257 17.16 8.76 -6.64
C PHE A 257 15.77 8.22 -6.96
N ASN A 258 14.76 9.10 -6.86
CA ASN A 258 13.38 8.76 -7.20
C ASN A 258 12.85 9.66 -8.32
N PRO A 259 12.82 9.19 -9.57
CA PRO A 259 12.34 9.94 -10.73
C PRO A 259 10.81 9.94 -10.89
N ILE A 260 10.05 9.39 -9.96
CA ILE A 260 8.60 9.18 -10.09
C ILE A 260 7.87 10.51 -10.17
N ARG A 261 7.03 10.68 -11.21
CA ARG A 261 6.22 11.88 -11.40
C ARG A 261 4.91 11.85 -10.63
N TYR A 262 4.25 10.70 -10.62
CA TYR A 262 2.88 10.63 -10.13
C TYR A 262 2.59 9.28 -9.47
N THR A 263 2.60 9.25 -8.15
CA THR A 263 2.23 8.13 -7.31
C THR A 263 2.02 8.62 -5.87
N SER A 264 1.67 7.73 -4.96
CA SER A 264 1.80 7.96 -3.52
C SER A 264 3.28 8.00 -3.09
N PHE A 265 3.55 8.27 -1.82
CA PHE A 265 4.90 8.20 -1.28
C PHE A 265 5.35 6.72 -1.18
N GLY A 266 6.50 6.38 -1.79
CA GLY A 266 6.94 4.99 -1.90
C GLY A 266 7.59 4.44 -0.63
N LEU A 267 7.32 3.16 -0.28
CA LEU A 267 7.95 2.49 0.87
C LEU A 267 9.47 2.42 0.75
N ALA A 268 10.01 2.19 -0.45
CA ALA A 268 11.46 2.18 -0.68
C ALA A 268 12.13 3.53 -0.35
N VAL A 269 11.42 4.63 -0.53
CA VAL A 269 11.91 5.97 -0.12
C VAL A 269 11.90 6.10 1.40
N CYS A 270 10.84 5.62 2.07
CA CYS A 270 10.80 5.59 3.53
C CYS A 270 11.97 4.76 4.10
N GLU A 271 12.26 3.61 3.51
CA GLU A 271 13.36 2.72 3.90
C GLU A 271 14.74 3.37 3.66
N ALA A 272 14.92 4.05 2.52
CA ALA A 272 16.14 4.78 2.22
C ALA A 272 16.38 5.94 3.21
N MET A 273 15.35 6.73 3.50
CA MET A 273 15.42 7.79 4.52
C MET A 273 15.71 7.20 5.91
N MET A 274 15.07 6.10 6.28
CA MET A 274 15.30 5.42 7.58
C MET A 274 16.74 4.89 7.70
N THR A 275 17.34 4.45 6.58
CA THR A 275 18.75 4.02 6.50
C THR A 275 19.71 5.21 6.72
N GLY A 276 19.25 6.44 6.53
CA GLY A 276 20.06 7.66 6.59
C GLY A 276 20.68 8.04 5.25
N MET A 277 20.04 7.65 4.15
CA MET A 277 20.45 8.04 2.80
C MET A 277 19.87 9.40 2.42
N PRO A 278 20.63 10.29 1.77
CA PRO A 278 20.03 11.46 1.14
C PRO A 278 19.16 11.01 -0.03
N VAL A 279 17.95 11.57 -0.10
CA VAL A 279 16.98 11.29 -1.17
C VAL A 279 16.98 12.44 -2.16
N VAL A 280 17.10 12.13 -3.45
CA VAL A 280 16.90 13.06 -4.56
C VAL A 280 15.62 12.66 -5.29
N ALA A 281 14.67 13.58 -5.47
CA ALA A 281 13.39 13.27 -6.08
C ALA A 281 12.81 14.43 -6.88
N LEU A 282 11.84 14.14 -7.73
CA LEU A 282 11.03 15.19 -8.36
C LEU A 282 10.15 15.86 -7.29
N ALA A 283 10.05 17.18 -7.34
CA ALA A 283 9.19 17.99 -6.48
C ALA A 283 7.72 17.85 -6.88
N THR A 284 7.15 16.64 -6.70
CA THR A 284 5.77 16.28 -7.07
C THR A 284 5.08 15.54 -5.94
N THR A 285 3.77 15.45 -6.00
CA THR A 285 2.92 14.64 -5.09
C THR A 285 3.21 14.86 -3.60
N GLU A 286 3.28 13.82 -2.80
CA GLU A 286 3.57 13.90 -1.35
C GLU A 286 5.03 14.29 -1.04
N TYR A 287 5.96 14.20 -2.02
CA TYR A 287 7.39 14.51 -1.79
C TYR A 287 7.61 15.93 -1.29
N VAL A 288 6.85 16.90 -1.80
CA VAL A 288 6.95 18.32 -1.41
C VAL A 288 6.55 18.61 0.04
N THR A 289 5.82 17.70 0.67
CA THR A 289 5.42 17.82 2.09
C THR A 289 6.36 17.08 3.03
N VAL A 290 7.09 16.10 2.52
CA VAL A 290 7.98 15.23 3.32
C VAL A 290 9.42 15.69 3.25
N ILE A 291 9.92 16.02 2.05
CA ILE A 291 11.31 16.39 1.84
C ILE A 291 11.41 17.89 1.71
N LYS A 292 12.19 18.51 2.59
CA LYS A 292 12.56 19.91 2.47
C LYS A 292 13.88 19.99 1.71
N ASP A 293 13.85 20.74 0.59
CA ASP A 293 14.99 20.88 -0.28
C ASP A 293 16.24 21.38 0.46
N ARG A 294 17.37 20.71 0.27
CA ARG A 294 18.67 20.98 0.89
C ARG A 294 18.74 20.89 2.42
N GLU A 295 17.60 20.53 3.07
CA GLU A 295 17.58 20.24 4.52
C GLU A 295 17.66 18.73 4.77
N CYS A 296 16.77 17.94 4.15
CA CYS A 296 16.72 16.48 4.34
C CYS A 296 16.68 15.69 3.03
N GLY A 297 17.04 16.31 1.92
CA GLY A 297 17.11 15.74 0.59
C GLY A 297 17.19 16.84 -0.46
N LEU A 298 17.08 16.44 -1.73
CA LEU A 298 17.05 17.38 -2.86
C LEU A 298 15.78 17.14 -3.66
N ILE A 299 14.96 18.16 -3.83
CA ILE A 299 13.77 18.10 -4.68
C ILE A 299 13.68 19.30 -5.60
N ASP A 300 13.44 19.05 -6.88
CA ASP A 300 13.16 20.11 -7.86
C ASP A 300 12.28 19.53 -8.99
N THR A 301 11.63 20.40 -9.74
CA THR A 301 11.02 20.08 -11.05
C THR A 301 11.98 20.29 -12.21
N ASN A 302 13.08 21.02 -12.01
CA ASN A 302 14.14 21.21 -12.97
C ASN A 302 15.17 20.08 -12.87
N ILE A 303 15.23 19.25 -13.92
CA ILE A 303 16.11 18.08 -13.97
C ILE A 303 17.60 18.47 -13.95
N ASP A 304 18.00 19.58 -14.58
CA ASP A 304 19.39 20.02 -14.60
C ASP A 304 19.89 20.36 -13.19
N ARG A 305 19.04 20.97 -12.35
CA ARG A 305 19.36 21.24 -10.94
C ARG A 305 19.49 19.97 -10.12
N LEU A 306 18.67 18.96 -10.40
CA LEU A 306 18.80 17.65 -9.76
C LEU A 306 20.10 16.96 -10.19
N ILE A 307 20.47 17.02 -11.47
CA ILE A 307 21.76 16.50 -11.98
C ILE A 307 22.94 17.20 -11.29
N GLU A 308 22.93 18.52 -11.21
CA GLU A 308 23.94 19.28 -10.46
C GLU A 308 24.00 18.84 -9.00
N GLY A 309 22.87 18.76 -8.33
CA GLY A 309 22.78 18.32 -6.94
C GLY A 309 23.31 16.90 -6.72
N MET A 310 22.99 15.95 -7.60
CA MET A 310 23.48 14.57 -7.54
C MET A 310 25.00 14.51 -7.72
N ASN A 311 25.56 15.28 -8.68
CA ASN A 311 27.00 15.35 -8.88
C ASN A 311 27.72 15.97 -7.67
N ASN A 312 27.12 16.97 -7.04
CA ASN A 312 27.63 17.56 -5.79
C ASN A 312 27.61 16.55 -4.63
N LEU A 313 26.56 15.71 -4.50
CA LEU A 313 26.52 14.62 -3.51
C LEU A 313 27.62 13.57 -3.76
N ILE A 314 27.93 13.28 -5.01
CA ILE A 314 29.03 12.36 -5.35
C ILE A 314 30.37 12.98 -4.95
N ALA A 315 30.59 14.26 -5.23
CA ALA A 315 31.84 14.97 -4.94
C ALA A 315 32.05 15.24 -3.43
N ASP A 316 30.95 15.45 -2.67
CA ASP A 316 31.00 15.76 -1.25
C ASP A 316 30.26 14.69 -0.39
N PRO A 317 30.99 13.64 0.04
CA PRO A 317 30.41 12.60 0.89
C PRO A 317 30.02 13.11 2.31
N VAL A 318 30.60 14.19 2.77
CA VAL A 318 30.27 14.79 4.07
C VAL A 318 28.89 15.42 4.00
N TRP A 319 28.65 16.23 2.98
CA TRP A 319 27.35 16.82 2.74
C TRP A 319 26.25 15.75 2.49
N ALA A 320 26.56 14.71 1.72
CA ALA A 320 25.65 13.60 1.51
C ALA A 320 25.24 12.95 2.83
N ARG A 321 26.18 12.72 3.75
CA ARG A 321 25.90 12.17 5.10
C ARG A 321 25.04 13.09 5.93
N GLN A 322 25.33 14.39 5.94
CA GLN A 322 24.53 15.36 6.69
C GLN A 322 23.07 15.39 6.23
N LEU A 323 22.83 15.44 4.92
CA LEU A 323 21.46 15.36 4.37
C LEU A 323 20.77 14.04 4.72
N GLY A 324 21.51 12.92 4.69
CA GLY A 324 21.00 11.61 5.03
C GLY A 324 20.61 11.48 6.52
N GLU A 325 21.40 12.06 7.41
CA GLU A 325 21.11 12.11 8.84
C GLU A 325 19.80 12.88 9.11
N GLN A 326 19.62 14.04 8.46
CA GLN A 326 18.38 14.82 8.55
C GLN A 326 17.19 14.05 7.94
N ALA A 327 17.39 13.34 6.81
CA ALA A 327 16.37 12.46 6.24
C ALA A 327 15.94 11.38 7.23
N ARG A 328 16.88 10.79 7.95
CA ARG A 328 16.61 9.77 8.98
C ARG A 328 15.82 10.33 10.16
N GLU A 329 16.12 11.53 10.61
CA GLU A 329 15.34 12.19 11.67
C GLU A 329 13.87 12.37 11.26
N VAL A 330 13.64 12.89 10.04
CA VAL A 330 12.29 13.01 9.46
C VAL A 330 11.60 11.65 9.38
N ALA A 331 12.29 10.64 8.86
CA ALA A 331 11.73 9.31 8.70
C ALA A 331 11.40 8.64 10.05
N THR A 332 12.28 8.75 11.04
CA THR A 332 12.07 8.19 12.36
C THR A 332 10.85 8.80 13.06
N SER A 333 10.63 10.10 12.88
CA SER A 333 9.46 10.79 13.41
C SER A 333 8.19 10.44 12.64
N LYS A 334 8.23 10.53 11.29
CA LYS A 334 7.04 10.46 10.43
C LYS A 334 6.65 9.02 10.08
N PHE A 335 7.63 8.15 9.81
CA PHE A 335 7.42 6.78 9.32
C PHE A 335 7.72 5.71 10.38
N SER A 336 7.59 6.04 11.66
CA SER A 336 7.73 5.09 12.76
C SER A 336 6.78 3.92 12.61
N ILE A 337 7.31 2.70 12.69
CA ILE A 337 6.48 1.48 12.66
C ILE A 337 5.51 1.44 13.85
N THR A 338 5.92 1.88 15.03
CA THR A 338 5.08 1.93 16.23
C THR A 338 3.87 2.84 16.03
N ARG A 339 4.06 4.05 15.47
CA ARG A 339 2.96 4.95 15.12
C ARG A 339 2.02 4.26 14.12
N PHE A 340 2.56 3.70 13.04
CA PHE A 340 1.79 3.08 11.97
C PHE A 340 0.89 1.93 12.46
N VAL A 341 1.43 1.00 13.24
CA VAL A 341 0.64 -0.12 13.76
C VAL A 341 -0.38 0.33 14.80
N THR A 342 -0.07 1.37 15.58
CA THR A 342 -1.00 1.97 16.53
C THR A 342 -2.17 2.64 15.80
N ASP A 343 -1.91 3.40 14.74
CA ASP A 343 -2.94 4.05 13.93
C ASP A 343 -3.87 3.00 13.28
N TRP A 344 -3.30 1.89 12.77
CA TRP A 344 -4.08 0.80 12.22
C TRP A 344 -4.90 0.07 13.30
N GLU A 345 -4.31 -0.26 14.43
CA GLU A 345 -5.05 -0.93 15.52
C GLU A 345 -6.23 -0.07 16.00
N ASN A 346 -6.01 1.22 16.21
CA ASN A 346 -7.05 2.17 16.57
C ASN A 346 -8.15 2.23 15.50
N THR A 347 -7.77 2.28 14.23
CA THR A 347 -8.71 2.36 13.11
C THR A 347 -9.54 1.08 12.99
N PHE A 348 -8.95 -0.10 13.17
CA PHE A 348 -9.68 -1.37 13.22
C PHE A 348 -10.68 -1.38 14.38
N ARG A 349 -10.23 -1.07 15.59
CA ARG A 349 -11.09 -1.06 16.80
C ARG A 349 -12.28 -0.07 16.68
N GLN A 350 -12.02 1.14 16.22
CA GLN A 350 -13.06 2.15 15.99
C GLN A 350 -14.09 1.69 14.94
N THR A 351 -13.64 1.08 13.84
CA THR A 351 -14.51 0.59 12.78
C THR A 351 -15.38 -0.56 13.28
N ILE A 352 -14.80 -1.47 14.07
CA ILE A 352 -15.51 -2.59 14.70
C ILE A 352 -16.57 -2.07 15.67
N GLN A 353 -16.19 -1.16 16.57
CA GLN A 353 -17.12 -0.58 17.56
C GLN A 353 -18.29 0.16 16.89
N HIS A 354 -17.99 0.99 15.89
CA HIS A 354 -19.05 1.73 15.17
C HIS A 354 -20.05 0.83 14.46
N ASN A 355 -19.61 -0.29 13.92
CA ASN A 355 -20.50 -1.28 13.29
C ASN A 355 -21.44 -1.92 14.32
N TYR A 356 -20.95 -2.26 15.52
CA TYR A 356 -21.77 -2.78 16.60
C TYR A 356 -22.81 -1.79 17.11
N GLU A 357 -22.46 -0.52 17.25
CA GLU A 357 -23.38 0.53 17.70
C GLU A 357 -24.52 0.73 16.70
N LYS A 358 -24.23 0.74 15.40
CA LYS A 358 -25.26 0.80 14.35
C LYS A 358 -26.16 -0.43 14.34
N GLY A 359 -25.60 -1.63 14.52
CA GLY A 359 -26.37 -2.86 14.61
C GLY A 359 -27.36 -2.85 15.77
N ASN A 360 -26.96 -2.33 16.93
CA ASN A 360 -27.82 -2.23 18.11
C ASN A 360 -28.91 -1.14 17.99
N SER A 361 -28.65 -0.07 17.22
CA SER A 361 -29.63 1.02 17.02
C SER A 361 -30.77 0.67 16.07
N ILE A 362 -30.68 -0.41 15.32
CA ILE A 362 -31.75 -0.87 14.41
C ILE A 362 -32.80 -1.70 15.17
N TYR A 363 -32.49 -2.13 16.40
CA TYR A 363 -33.38 -2.97 17.25
C TYR A 363 -33.97 -2.20 18.43
N GLN A 364 -33.74 -0.88 18.51
CA GLN A 364 -34.44 0.05 19.41
C GLN A 364 -35.48 0.87 18.63
#